data_c60fd1c4d1de0b02c8dfb051f05492e5
#
_entry.id   c60fd1c4d1de0b02c8dfb051f05492e5
#
_cell.length_a   1.000
_cell.length_b   1.000
_cell.length_c   1.000
_cell.angle_alpha   90.00
_cell.angle_beta   90.00
_cell.angle_gamma   90.00
#
_symmetry.space_group_name_H-M   'P 1'
#
loop_
_entity.id
_entity.type
_entity.pdbx_description
1 polymer ?
#
loop_
_entity_poly.entity_id
_entity_poly.type
_entity_poly.pdbx_seq_one_letter_code
_entity_poly.pdbx_strand_id
1 'polypeptide(L)'
;LFGSFITPAASPPQHAVELTVTAESSGLDLATFQDHPYQPRFLDTWTLLSYAAARTERITLATNVLNLPLRQPVIVARSAASLDLLSGGRFELGLGAGAFWDAIVAVGGERLEPGDAVTGLGEAIRII
;
A
#
# COMPACT_ATOMS: atom_id res chain seq x y z
N LEU A 1 14.34 3.54 12.97
CA LEU A 1 12.89 3.37 12.80
C LEU A 1 12.50 1.92 13.04
N PHE A 2 11.45 1.72 13.82
CA PHE A 2 10.86 0.40 14.07
C PHE A 2 9.40 0.42 13.63
N GLY A 3 8.96 -0.62 12.92
CA GLY A 3 7.62 -0.66 12.38
C GLY A 3 6.97 -2.02 12.47
N SER A 4 5.67 -2.04 12.23
CA SER A 4 4.86 -3.24 12.11
C SER A 4 4.49 -3.49 10.64
N PHE A 5 4.54 -4.76 10.23
CA PHE A 5 3.95 -5.23 8.98
C PHE A 5 2.61 -5.87 9.30
N ILE A 6 1.53 -5.26 8.85
CA ILE A 6 0.16 -5.65 9.20
C ILE A 6 -0.52 -6.25 7.98
N THR A 7 -1.04 -7.47 8.12
CA THR A 7 -1.88 -8.07 7.09
C THR A 7 -3.22 -7.34 7.01
N PRO A 8 -3.63 -6.85 5.83
CA PRO A 8 -4.87 -6.08 5.66
C PRO A 8 -6.12 -6.97 5.62
N ALA A 9 -6.29 -7.84 6.62
CA ALA A 9 -7.39 -8.80 6.66
C ALA A 9 -8.75 -8.11 6.74
N ALA A 10 -9.71 -8.55 5.91
CA ALA A 10 -11.06 -8.02 5.88
C ALA A 10 -11.97 -8.55 7.00
N SER A 11 -11.52 -9.53 7.78
CA SER A 11 -12.29 -10.11 8.89
C SER A 11 -11.40 -10.39 10.10
N PRO A 12 -11.68 -9.79 11.26
CA PRO A 12 -12.67 -8.71 11.48
C PRO A 12 -12.25 -7.40 10.78
N PRO A 13 -13.16 -6.61 10.22
CA PRO A 13 -12.81 -5.48 9.34
C PRO A 13 -12.04 -4.33 10.00
N GLN A 14 -12.14 -4.19 11.33
CA GLN A 14 -11.41 -3.15 12.07
C GLN A 14 -10.03 -3.61 12.57
N HIS A 15 -9.72 -4.89 12.48
CA HIS A 15 -8.53 -5.46 13.13
C HIS A 15 -7.21 -4.81 12.67
N ALA A 16 -7.04 -4.61 11.35
CA ALA A 16 -5.83 -3.97 10.83
C ALA A 16 -5.67 -2.52 11.33
N VAL A 17 -6.78 -1.79 11.48
CA VAL A 17 -6.78 -0.42 12.03
C VAL A 17 -6.47 -0.43 13.51
N GLU A 18 -7.05 -1.35 14.28
CA GLU A 18 -6.78 -1.50 15.72
C GLU A 18 -5.30 -1.85 15.98
N LEU A 19 -4.71 -2.72 15.16
CA LEU A 19 -3.27 -3.02 15.22
C LEU A 19 -2.43 -1.78 14.91
N THR A 20 -2.84 -0.95 13.96
CA THR A 20 -2.14 0.30 13.62
C THR A 20 -2.17 1.29 14.79
N VAL A 21 -3.33 1.49 15.41
CA VAL A 21 -3.48 2.34 16.60
C VAL A 21 -2.67 1.78 17.77
N THR A 22 -2.65 0.46 17.94
CA THR A 22 -1.82 -0.20 18.96
C THR A 22 -0.33 -0.01 18.70
N ALA A 23 0.11 -0.13 17.43
CA ALA A 23 1.51 0.13 17.04
C ALA A 23 1.91 1.58 17.37
N GLU A 24 1.05 2.54 17.05
CA GLU A 24 1.27 3.95 17.39
C GLU A 24 1.36 4.20 18.89
N SER A 25 0.42 3.67 19.67
CA SER A 25 0.40 3.83 21.13
C SER A 25 1.56 3.12 21.82
N SER A 26 2.10 2.06 21.21
CA SER A 26 3.28 1.34 21.65
C SER A 26 4.59 2.02 21.27
N GLY A 27 4.56 3.16 20.60
CA GLY A 27 5.74 3.96 20.24
C GLY A 27 6.44 3.53 18.96
N LEU A 28 5.82 2.67 18.13
CA LEU A 28 6.39 2.35 16.81
C LEU A 28 6.33 3.57 15.87
N ASP A 29 7.27 3.61 14.94
CA ASP A 29 7.43 4.72 14.00
C ASP A 29 6.62 4.51 12.72
N LEU A 30 6.40 3.25 12.32
CA LEU A 30 5.88 2.88 11.01
C LEU A 30 4.88 1.72 11.10
N ALA A 31 3.78 1.81 10.35
CA ALA A 31 2.89 0.69 10.05
C ALA A 31 2.77 0.50 8.54
N THR A 32 2.98 -0.73 8.08
CA THR A 32 3.00 -1.05 6.65
C THR A 32 1.96 -2.11 6.29
N PHE A 33 1.39 -1.98 5.09
CA PHE A 33 0.41 -2.91 4.56
C PHE A 33 0.81 -3.42 3.19
N GLN A 34 0.58 -4.72 2.94
CA GLN A 34 0.75 -5.31 1.62
C GLN A 34 -0.44 -4.97 0.71
N ASP A 35 -0.17 -4.78 -0.58
CA ASP A 35 -1.19 -4.53 -1.60
C ASP A 35 -1.36 -5.75 -2.52
N HIS A 36 -2.37 -6.56 -2.23
CA HIS A 36 -2.73 -7.74 -3.02
C HIS A 36 -4.20 -7.66 -3.47
N PRO A 37 -4.52 -6.84 -4.50
CA PRO A 37 -5.90 -6.64 -4.95
C PRO A 37 -6.63 -7.92 -5.41
N TYR A 38 -5.89 -8.96 -5.73
CA TYR A 38 -6.39 -10.29 -6.09
C TYR A 38 -6.72 -11.17 -4.88
N GLN A 39 -6.49 -10.70 -3.64
CA GLN A 39 -6.82 -11.46 -2.44
C GLN A 39 -8.20 -11.07 -1.90
N PRO A 40 -9.24 -11.91 -2.06
CA PRO A 40 -10.62 -11.53 -1.68
C PRO A 40 -10.82 -11.40 -0.16
N ARG A 41 -9.86 -11.86 0.63
CA ARG A 41 -9.89 -11.76 2.10
C ARG A 41 -9.19 -10.51 2.64
N PHE A 42 -8.64 -9.67 1.76
CA PHE A 42 -7.95 -8.44 2.15
C PHE A 42 -8.80 -7.21 1.85
N LEU A 43 -8.63 -6.20 2.68
CA LEU A 43 -9.11 -4.86 2.40
C LEU A 43 -8.26 -4.24 1.28
N ASP A 44 -8.87 -3.37 0.47
CA ASP A 44 -8.09 -2.55 -0.46
C ASP A 44 -7.11 -1.66 0.32
N THR A 45 -5.86 -1.68 -0.12
CA THR A 45 -4.77 -1.03 0.63
C THR A 45 -4.90 0.49 0.68
N TRP A 46 -5.36 1.15 -0.39
CA TRP A 46 -5.58 2.61 -0.38
C TRP A 46 -6.70 3.01 0.57
N THR A 47 -7.80 2.28 0.56
CA THR A 47 -8.92 2.49 1.46
C THR A 47 -8.48 2.31 2.92
N LEU A 48 -7.74 1.24 3.21
CA LEU A 48 -7.22 0.97 4.55
C LEU A 48 -6.25 2.05 5.02
N LEU A 49 -5.29 2.46 4.19
CA LEU A 49 -4.32 3.52 4.51
C LEU A 49 -5.01 4.84 4.82
N SER A 50 -6.00 5.24 4.01
CA SER A 50 -6.75 6.46 4.22
C SER A 50 -7.54 6.42 5.53
N TYR A 51 -8.16 5.29 5.84
CA TYR A 51 -8.91 5.10 7.08
C TYR A 51 -7.97 5.06 8.31
N ALA A 52 -6.84 4.37 8.21
CA ALA A 52 -5.83 4.33 9.27
C ALA A 52 -5.21 5.70 9.54
N ALA A 53 -4.95 6.50 8.48
CA ALA A 53 -4.46 7.86 8.62
C ALA A 53 -5.42 8.76 9.41
N ALA A 54 -6.73 8.60 9.22
CA ALA A 54 -7.75 9.33 9.95
C ALA A 54 -7.94 8.86 11.41
N ARG A 55 -7.34 7.72 11.78
CA ARG A 55 -7.44 7.11 13.11
C ARG A 55 -6.15 7.22 13.93
N THR A 56 -5.10 7.79 13.35
CA THR A 56 -3.76 7.93 13.94
C THR A 56 -3.28 9.37 13.80
N GLU A 57 -2.32 9.78 14.63
CA GLU A 57 -1.83 11.17 14.67
C GLU A 57 -0.33 11.28 14.36
N ARG A 58 0.46 10.23 14.63
CA ARG A 58 1.93 10.28 14.61
C ARG A 58 2.57 9.25 13.68
N ILE A 59 2.06 8.01 13.72
CA ILE A 59 2.70 6.89 13.03
C ILE A 59 2.73 7.10 11.51
N THR A 60 3.88 6.84 10.89
CA THR A 60 4.00 6.83 9.43
C THR A 60 3.30 5.59 8.86
N LEU A 61 2.61 5.77 7.76
CA LEU A 61 1.88 4.72 7.07
C LEU A 61 2.50 4.46 5.72
N ALA A 62 2.71 3.20 5.36
CA ALA A 62 3.32 2.88 4.07
C ALA A 62 2.70 1.66 3.40
N THR A 63 2.82 1.62 2.07
CA THR A 63 2.62 0.39 1.31
C THR A 63 3.87 -0.48 1.36
N ASN A 64 3.72 -1.80 1.53
CA ASN A 64 4.84 -2.75 1.53
C ASN A 64 4.48 -4.05 0.78
N VAL A 65 4.45 -3.96 -0.52
CA VAL A 65 4.61 -2.82 -1.43
C VAL A 65 3.37 -2.67 -2.28
N LEU A 66 3.13 -1.48 -2.87
CA LEU A 66 2.04 -1.26 -3.82
C LEU A 66 2.23 -2.13 -5.07
N ASN A 67 1.17 -2.84 -5.49
CA ASN A 67 1.17 -3.68 -6.67
C ASN A 67 1.02 -2.84 -7.94
N LEU A 68 2.14 -2.32 -8.45
CA LEU A 68 2.15 -1.40 -9.58
C LEU A 68 1.47 -1.96 -10.86
N PRO A 69 1.61 -3.27 -11.22
CA PRO A 69 0.92 -3.81 -12.40
C PRO A 69 -0.61 -3.67 -12.39
N LEU A 70 -1.20 -3.47 -11.23
CA LEU A 70 -2.66 -3.26 -11.07
C LEU A 70 -3.03 -1.80 -10.75
N ARG A 71 -2.08 -0.87 -10.83
CA ARG A 71 -2.26 0.53 -10.43
C ARG A 71 -1.66 1.47 -11.48
N GLN A 72 -2.48 2.32 -12.06
CA GLN A 72 -1.97 3.33 -13.02
C GLN A 72 -1.10 4.38 -12.30
N PRO A 73 0.14 4.64 -12.76
CA PRO A 73 1.08 5.53 -12.07
C PRO A 73 0.54 6.93 -11.78
N VAL A 74 -0.18 7.55 -12.73
CA VAL A 74 -0.77 8.89 -12.53
C VAL A 74 -1.83 8.90 -11.42
N ILE A 75 -2.59 7.80 -11.28
CA ILE A 75 -3.58 7.68 -10.19
C ILE A 75 -2.87 7.46 -8.86
N VAL A 76 -1.80 6.65 -8.86
CA VAL A 76 -0.95 6.44 -7.68
C VAL A 76 -0.35 7.76 -7.21
N ALA A 77 0.24 8.56 -8.10
CA ALA A 77 0.78 9.89 -7.80
C ALA A 77 -0.26 10.79 -7.12
N ARG A 78 -1.47 10.84 -7.68
CA ARG A 78 -2.57 11.67 -7.13
C ARG A 78 -3.04 11.18 -5.76
N SER A 79 -3.18 9.86 -5.59
CA SER A 79 -3.62 9.28 -4.32
C SER A 79 -2.55 9.46 -3.24
N ALA A 80 -1.28 9.22 -3.58
CA ALA A 80 -0.14 9.38 -2.67
C ALA A 80 -0.01 10.83 -2.18
N ALA A 81 -0.01 11.80 -3.10
CA ALA A 81 0.04 13.21 -2.75
C ALA A 81 -1.15 13.66 -1.88
N SER A 82 -2.35 13.15 -2.18
CA SER A 82 -3.54 13.47 -1.39
C SER A 82 -3.46 12.90 0.02
N LEU A 83 -3.05 11.63 0.14
CA LEU A 83 -2.93 10.98 1.44
C LEU A 83 -1.82 11.62 2.29
N ASP A 84 -0.70 11.98 1.67
CA ASP A 84 0.39 12.68 2.34
C ASP A 84 -0.07 14.03 2.92
N LEU A 85 -0.73 14.86 2.11
CA LEU A 85 -1.31 16.13 2.55
C LEU A 85 -2.34 15.95 3.68
N LEU A 86 -3.28 15.00 3.52
CA LEU A 86 -4.34 14.76 4.51
C LEU A 86 -3.82 14.18 5.81
N SER A 87 -2.73 13.41 5.77
CA SER A 87 -2.10 12.82 6.95
C SER A 87 -1.07 13.75 7.62
N GLY A 88 -0.77 14.91 7.02
CA GLY A 88 0.25 15.82 7.54
C GLY A 88 1.68 15.34 7.32
N GLY A 89 1.96 14.72 6.18
CA GLY A 89 3.30 14.23 5.81
C GLY A 89 3.66 12.86 6.40
N ARG A 90 2.66 12.03 6.73
CA ARG A 90 2.87 10.72 7.35
C ARG A 90 2.70 9.55 6.39
N PHE A 91 2.79 9.78 5.08
CA PHE A 91 2.65 8.70 4.12
C PHE A 91 3.97 8.43 3.38
N GLU A 92 4.34 7.16 3.27
CA GLU A 92 5.46 6.69 2.47
C GLU A 92 4.97 5.68 1.42
N LEU A 93 5.44 5.85 0.18
CA LEU A 93 5.04 5.00 -0.94
C LEU A 93 6.11 3.97 -1.25
N GLY A 94 5.88 2.72 -0.86
CA GLY A 94 6.67 1.58 -1.31
C GLY A 94 6.08 0.99 -2.59
N LEU A 95 6.87 0.91 -3.66
CA LEU A 95 6.45 0.40 -4.97
C LEU A 95 7.04 -0.97 -5.26
N GLY A 96 6.24 -1.87 -5.86
CA GLY A 96 6.67 -3.17 -6.33
C GLY A 96 6.45 -3.34 -7.84
N ALA A 97 7.45 -3.89 -8.54
CA ALA A 97 7.38 -4.16 -9.97
C ALA A 97 6.40 -5.28 -10.36
N GLY A 98 5.87 -6.00 -9.37
CA GLY A 98 4.97 -7.13 -9.54
C GLY A 98 5.60 -8.45 -9.12
N ALA A 99 4.74 -9.30 -8.56
CA ALA A 99 4.97 -10.70 -8.23
C ALA A 99 3.63 -11.42 -8.33
N PHE A 100 3.60 -12.75 -8.18
CA PHE A 100 2.34 -13.51 -8.25
C PHE A 100 1.55 -13.28 -9.55
N TRP A 101 2.26 -13.34 -10.68
CA TRP A 101 1.72 -12.98 -12.00
C TRP A 101 0.44 -13.72 -12.38
N ASP A 102 0.28 -14.99 -12.00
CA ASP A 102 -0.97 -15.73 -12.25
C ASP A 102 -2.18 -15.08 -11.58
N ALA A 103 -2.00 -14.56 -10.37
CA ALA A 103 -3.06 -13.87 -9.64
C ALA A 103 -3.34 -12.47 -10.23
N ILE A 104 -2.30 -11.76 -10.67
CA ILE A 104 -2.43 -10.47 -11.38
C ILE A 104 -3.22 -10.64 -12.66
N VAL A 105 -2.89 -11.66 -13.47
CA VAL A 105 -3.61 -11.97 -14.73
C VAL A 105 -5.06 -12.38 -14.45
N ALA A 106 -5.31 -13.16 -13.41
CA ALA A 106 -6.66 -13.62 -13.05
C ALA A 106 -7.63 -12.46 -12.74
N VAL A 107 -7.12 -11.30 -12.34
CA VAL A 107 -7.94 -10.09 -12.08
C VAL A 107 -7.85 -9.04 -13.20
N GLY A 108 -7.32 -9.41 -14.35
CA GLY A 108 -7.29 -8.57 -15.56
C GLY A 108 -6.01 -7.74 -15.75
N GLY A 109 -4.96 -7.99 -14.95
CA GLY A 109 -3.66 -7.41 -15.18
C GLY A 109 -2.89 -8.14 -16.28
N GLU A 110 -1.84 -7.53 -16.77
CA GLU A 110 -0.95 -8.10 -17.78
C GLU A 110 0.28 -8.74 -17.14
N ARG A 111 0.70 -9.91 -17.66
CA ARG A 111 1.98 -10.52 -17.28
C ARG A 111 3.11 -9.81 -18.01
N LEU A 112 4.07 -9.33 -17.24
CA LEU A 112 5.29 -8.74 -17.78
C LEU A 112 6.47 -9.70 -17.63
N GLU A 113 7.37 -9.67 -18.62
CA GLU A 113 8.69 -10.28 -18.47
C GLU A 113 9.53 -9.51 -17.42
N PRO A 114 10.47 -10.14 -16.74
CA PRO A 114 11.22 -9.49 -15.66
C PRO A 114 11.89 -8.17 -16.05
N GLY A 115 12.43 -8.07 -17.27
CA GLY A 115 13.04 -6.85 -17.79
C GLY A 115 12.02 -5.71 -17.99
N ASP A 116 10.85 -6.05 -18.52
CA ASP A 116 9.77 -5.09 -18.76
C ASP A 116 9.17 -4.60 -17.44
N ALA A 117 9.03 -5.48 -16.45
CA ALA A 117 8.56 -5.13 -15.12
C ALA A 117 9.49 -4.12 -14.43
N VAL A 118 10.81 -4.30 -14.54
CA VAL A 118 11.80 -3.35 -14.00
C VAL A 118 11.78 -2.02 -14.76
N THR A 119 11.67 -2.08 -16.09
CA THR A 119 11.56 -0.88 -16.93
C THR A 119 10.30 -0.09 -16.57
N GLY A 120 9.16 -0.76 -16.49
CA GLY A 120 7.88 -0.15 -16.10
C GLY A 120 7.91 0.46 -14.71
N LEU A 121 8.57 -0.18 -13.73
CA LEU A 121 8.77 0.41 -12.40
C LEU A 121 9.58 1.72 -12.50
N GLY A 122 10.68 1.73 -13.28
CA GLY A 122 11.48 2.93 -13.47
C GLY A 122 10.73 4.07 -14.18
N GLU A 123 9.84 3.75 -15.10
CA GLU A 123 8.95 4.73 -15.77
C GLU A 123 7.91 5.28 -14.80
N ALA A 124 7.29 4.42 -14.01
CA ALA A 124 6.31 4.80 -13.00
C ALA A 124 6.90 5.74 -11.94
N ILE A 125 8.11 5.47 -11.46
CA ILE A 125 8.83 6.34 -10.51
C ILE A 125 9.03 7.76 -11.08
N ARG A 126 9.21 7.89 -12.40
CA ARG A 126 9.35 9.21 -13.04
C ARG A 126 8.04 9.95 -13.23
N ILE A 127 6.92 9.24 -13.23
CA ILE A 127 5.56 9.81 -13.31
C ILE A 127 5.05 10.23 -11.94
N ILE A 128 5.37 9.44 -10.90
CA ILE A 128 4.97 9.64 -9.51
C ILE A 128 5.86 10.68 -8.83
#